data_7bf2b63f5fd0db047a53fc2889e82421
#
_entry.id   7bf2b63f5fd0db047a53fc2889e82421
#
_cell.length_a   1.000
_cell.length_b   1.000
_cell.length_c   1.000
_cell.angle_alpha   90.00
_cell.angle_beta   90.00
_cell.angle_gamma   90.00
#
_symmetry.space_group_name_H-M   'P 1'
#
loop_
_entity.id
_entity.type
_entity.pdbx_description
1 polymer ?
#
loop_
_entity_poly.entity_id
_entity_poly.type
_entity_poly.pdbx_seq_one_letter_code
_entity_poly.pdbx_strand_id
1 'polypeptide(L)'
;IPTAFCSYTGEALDQKTPLLRSMEAINKEALRLLRLFGNTTSKKVTPSVGAEQEYFLVDAEKFEQRKDLIYTGRTLFGAMPPKGQELDDHYFGTIRQRIASFMRDVNIQLWKVGVTAKTQHNEVAPAQHELAPIYSEANIAVDQNQLTMQTLKRVACQHGMKCLLHEKPFAGVNGSGKHNNWSITTDDGINLLEPGKTPHENTQFLLVLACILKAVNVHADLLRESAADPGNDHRLGANEAPPAIISIFLGEQLEDVVDQLISTGEATHSLNGGKLDTGVSTLPELSKDATDRNRTSPFAFTGNKFEFRMVGSRDSIANPNIVLNTIVAEAFADACDILEKADDFDLAVHDLIKEYLTDNQRIIFNGNGYSDEWVAEAERRGLPNIKSMVEAIPAITTDKSIKLFERFSVFTKAELESRAEIQYEAYAKAINIEARTMIDMASKQFLPAFIKYTKTLADTVLAVKEAGVDAAVQTEALKEVSALMAETKAALDVLVKVTDEAAAKEEGEVQANFYHSDVVPAMEALRAPVDKLEMIVDKEAWPMPSYGDLIFE
;
A
#
# COMPACT_ATOMS: atom_id res chain seq x y z
N ILE A 1 -21.55 -11.85 -1.48
CA ILE A 1 -22.33 -11.87 -0.25
C ILE A 1 -21.35 -11.96 0.90
N PRO A 2 -21.41 -11.03 1.84
CA PRO A 2 -20.58 -11.07 3.05
C PRO A 2 -20.83 -12.38 3.79
N THR A 3 -19.75 -13.09 4.11
CA THR A 3 -19.83 -14.42 4.71
C THR A 3 -18.84 -14.50 5.87
N ALA A 4 -19.27 -15.06 6.99
CA ALA A 4 -18.41 -15.41 8.10
C ALA A 4 -18.09 -16.91 8.05
N PHE A 5 -16.82 -17.25 8.29
CA PHE A 5 -16.34 -18.62 8.36
C PHE A 5 -15.73 -18.90 9.74
N CYS A 6 -16.09 -20.01 10.33
CA CYS A 6 -15.47 -20.49 11.55
C CYS A 6 -15.05 -21.95 11.40
N SER A 7 -14.05 -22.35 12.18
CA SER A 7 -13.67 -23.75 12.33
C SER A 7 -14.77 -24.55 13.07
N TYR A 8 -14.63 -25.87 13.09
CA TYR A 8 -15.54 -26.72 13.84
C TYR A 8 -15.48 -26.44 15.37
N THR A 9 -14.37 -25.94 15.86
CA THR A 9 -14.14 -25.57 17.27
C THR A 9 -14.47 -24.10 17.57
N GLY A 10 -14.83 -23.30 16.56
CA GLY A 10 -15.35 -21.94 16.72
C GLY A 10 -14.37 -20.81 16.42
N GLU A 11 -13.11 -21.11 16.04
CA GLU A 11 -12.15 -20.09 15.64
C GLU A 11 -12.57 -19.42 14.35
N ALA A 12 -12.38 -18.09 14.26
CA ALA A 12 -12.65 -17.32 13.07
C ALA A 12 -11.60 -17.59 11.97
N LEU A 13 -12.05 -18.05 10.81
CA LEU A 13 -11.22 -18.32 9.64
C LEU A 13 -11.29 -17.17 8.61
N ASP A 14 -12.21 -16.24 8.80
CA ASP A 14 -12.46 -15.07 7.93
C ASP A 14 -11.80 -13.81 8.49
N GLN A 15 -12.00 -12.68 7.78
CA GLN A 15 -11.63 -11.35 8.26
C GLN A 15 -12.84 -10.54 8.75
N LYS A 16 -14.05 -10.94 8.38
CA LYS A 16 -15.30 -10.27 8.77
C LYS A 16 -15.54 -10.34 10.28
N THR A 17 -15.41 -11.52 10.85
CA THR A 17 -15.63 -11.74 12.30
C THR A 17 -14.64 -10.92 13.15
N PRO A 18 -13.32 -10.97 12.91
CA PRO A 18 -12.37 -10.12 13.63
C PRO A 18 -12.60 -8.63 13.42
N LEU A 19 -13.00 -8.20 12.22
CA LEU A 19 -13.34 -6.81 11.95
C LEU A 19 -14.49 -6.34 12.84
N LEU A 20 -15.58 -7.09 12.90
CA LEU A 20 -16.73 -6.77 13.75
C LEU A 20 -16.34 -6.75 15.23
N ARG A 21 -15.55 -7.72 15.70
CA ARG A 21 -15.02 -7.75 17.07
C ARG A 21 -14.18 -6.51 17.38
N SER A 22 -13.33 -6.07 16.47
CA SER A 22 -12.52 -4.86 16.63
C SER A 22 -13.37 -3.58 16.68
N MET A 23 -14.45 -3.54 15.89
CA MET A 23 -15.40 -2.42 15.91
C MET A 23 -16.17 -2.36 17.24
N GLU A 24 -16.53 -3.49 17.84
CA GLU A 24 -17.12 -3.54 19.17
C GLU A 24 -16.14 -3.10 20.25
N ALA A 25 -14.88 -3.50 20.15
CA ALA A 25 -13.83 -3.09 21.07
C ALA A 25 -13.65 -1.57 21.10
N ILE A 26 -13.46 -0.95 19.93
CA ILE A 26 -13.29 0.51 19.86
C ILE A 26 -14.57 1.25 20.25
N ASN A 27 -15.75 0.75 19.89
CA ASN A 27 -17.03 1.32 20.33
C ASN A 27 -17.13 1.39 21.85
N LYS A 28 -16.82 0.29 22.52
CA LYS A 28 -16.88 0.17 23.99
C LYS A 28 -15.97 1.19 24.67
N GLU A 29 -14.69 1.20 24.28
CA GLU A 29 -13.70 2.03 24.97
C GLU A 29 -13.83 3.52 24.58
N ALA A 30 -14.22 3.84 23.34
CA ALA A 30 -14.50 5.22 22.94
C ALA A 30 -15.74 5.79 23.66
N LEU A 31 -16.81 5.00 23.83
CA LEU A 31 -17.96 5.42 24.64
C LEU A 31 -17.57 5.62 26.11
N ARG A 32 -16.72 4.75 26.66
CA ARG A 32 -16.19 4.89 28.02
C ARG A 32 -15.44 6.22 28.17
N LEU A 33 -14.57 6.55 27.22
CA LEU A 33 -13.84 7.82 27.18
C LEU A 33 -14.81 9.02 27.10
N LEU A 34 -15.77 8.98 26.18
CA LEU A 34 -16.76 10.06 26.01
C LEU A 34 -17.60 10.29 27.26
N ARG A 35 -17.94 9.24 28.03
CA ARG A 35 -18.66 9.37 29.30
C ARG A 35 -17.87 10.17 30.33
N LEU A 36 -16.56 10.01 30.37
CA LEU A 36 -15.67 10.78 31.27
C LEU A 36 -15.68 12.28 30.92
N PHE A 37 -15.82 12.63 29.63
CA PHE A 37 -16.00 14.02 29.17
C PHE A 37 -17.46 14.52 29.30
N GLY A 38 -18.35 13.77 29.97
CA GLY A 38 -19.72 14.18 30.22
C GLY A 38 -20.69 13.95 29.05
N ASN A 39 -20.28 13.30 27.98
CA ASN A 39 -21.21 12.94 26.90
C ASN A 39 -22.19 11.84 27.38
N THR A 40 -23.46 12.16 27.45
CA THR A 40 -24.53 11.24 27.86
C THR A 40 -25.48 10.89 26.72
N THR A 41 -25.34 11.51 25.54
CA THR A 41 -26.27 11.39 24.42
C THR A 41 -25.86 10.25 23.45
N SER A 42 -24.59 10.16 23.10
CA SER A 42 -24.12 9.15 22.15
C SER A 42 -24.28 7.74 22.70
N LYS A 43 -24.79 6.83 21.89
CA LYS A 43 -25.05 5.43 22.26
C LYS A 43 -24.11 4.46 21.56
N LYS A 44 -23.51 4.87 20.45
CA LYS A 44 -22.60 4.08 19.64
C LYS A 44 -21.49 4.95 19.08
N VAL A 45 -20.29 4.41 19.02
CA VAL A 45 -19.15 4.97 18.27
C VAL A 45 -18.76 3.97 17.18
N THR A 46 -18.59 4.46 15.97
CA THR A 46 -18.34 3.61 14.82
C THR A 46 -17.13 4.11 14.05
N PRO A 47 -16.13 3.26 13.76
CA PRO A 47 -15.09 3.62 12.81
C PRO A 47 -15.68 3.71 11.40
N SER A 48 -15.34 4.78 10.70
CA SER A 48 -15.71 5.01 9.31
C SER A 48 -14.48 4.93 8.41
N VAL A 49 -14.65 4.41 7.20
CA VAL A 49 -13.58 4.19 6.25
C VAL A 49 -13.97 4.62 4.84
N GLY A 50 -13.06 5.32 4.17
CA GLY A 50 -13.11 5.59 2.73
C GLY A 50 -11.82 5.07 2.10
N ALA A 51 -11.90 4.01 1.31
CA ALA A 51 -10.75 3.43 0.62
C ALA A 51 -10.66 3.97 -0.80
N GLU A 52 -9.58 4.68 -1.11
CA GLU A 52 -9.25 5.11 -2.46
C GLU A 52 -8.60 3.93 -3.20
N GLN A 53 -9.18 3.52 -4.33
CA GLN A 53 -8.72 2.35 -5.08
C GLN A 53 -7.94 2.76 -6.31
N GLU A 54 -6.63 2.58 -6.28
CA GLU A 54 -5.78 2.71 -7.46
C GLU A 54 -5.75 1.40 -8.27
N TYR A 55 -5.61 1.52 -9.59
CA TYR A 55 -5.57 0.40 -10.52
C TYR A 55 -4.96 0.79 -11.86
N PHE A 56 -4.46 -0.21 -12.62
CA PHE A 56 -4.03 -0.03 -14.00
C PHE A 56 -5.04 -0.64 -14.97
N LEU A 57 -5.16 -0.03 -16.15
CA LEU A 57 -5.92 -0.57 -17.28
C LEU A 57 -4.98 -0.82 -18.45
N VAL A 58 -5.00 -2.03 -18.97
CA VAL A 58 -4.23 -2.42 -20.15
C VAL A 58 -5.14 -3.05 -21.20
N ASP A 59 -4.75 -2.98 -22.46
CA ASP A 59 -5.48 -3.62 -23.54
C ASP A 59 -5.52 -5.14 -23.36
N ALA A 60 -6.70 -5.75 -23.57
CA ALA A 60 -6.89 -7.18 -23.32
C ALA A 60 -6.08 -8.06 -24.26
N GLU A 61 -5.92 -7.68 -25.53
CA GLU A 61 -5.15 -8.45 -26.50
C GLU A 61 -3.65 -8.45 -26.17
N LYS A 62 -3.12 -7.32 -25.70
CA LYS A 62 -1.73 -7.20 -25.24
C LYS A 62 -1.49 -8.00 -23.95
N PHE A 63 -2.44 -7.92 -23.01
CA PHE A 63 -2.38 -8.68 -21.76
C PHE A 63 -2.30 -10.20 -22.02
N GLU A 64 -3.11 -10.72 -22.95
CA GLU A 64 -3.18 -12.16 -23.24
C GLU A 64 -1.92 -12.71 -23.91
N GLN A 65 -1.05 -11.84 -24.44
CA GLN A 65 0.25 -12.20 -24.97
C GLN A 65 1.35 -12.29 -23.90
N ARG A 66 1.05 -11.93 -22.64
CA ARG A 66 2.03 -11.91 -21.54
C ARG A 66 1.65 -12.87 -20.43
N LYS A 67 2.39 -13.98 -20.34
CA LYS A 67 2.16 -15.01 -19.30
C LYS A 67 2.38 -14.51 -17.89
N ASP A 68 3.32 -13.59 -17.68
CA ASP A 68 3.55 -12.97 -16.37
C ASP A 68 2.33 -12.20 -15.89
N LEU A 69 1.70 -11.37 -16.73
CA LEU A 69 0.46 -10.68 -16.37
C LEU A 69 -0.70 -11.64 -16.09
N ILE A 70 -0.80 -12.73 -16.87
CA ILE A 70 -1.88 -13.72 -16.71
C ILE A 70 -1.74 -14.47 -15.37
N TYR A 71 -0.54 -14.93 -15.03
CA TYR A 71 -0.33 -15.81 -13.87
C TYR A 71 -0.06 -15.05 -12.58
N THR A 72 0.58 -13.87 -12.64
CA THR A 72 1.05 -13.15 -11.46
C THR A 72 0.40 -11.77 -11.27
N GLY A 73 -0.21 -11.22 -12.32
CA GLY A 73 -0.79 -9.87 -12.30
C GLY A 73 0.25 -8.75 -12.43
N ARG A 74 1.54 -9.09 -12.56
CA ARG A 74 2.62 -8.12 -12.78
C ARG A 74 3.56 -8.57 -13.88
N THR A 75 4.29 -7.62 -14.46
CA THR A 75 5.36 -7.92 -15.40
C THR A 75 6.61 -8.40 -14.65
N LEU A 76 7.15 -9.55 -15.07
CA LEU A 76 8.38 -10.12 -14.51
C LEU A 76 9.62 -9.72 -15.32
N PHE A 77 9.41 -9.26 -16.55
CA PHE A 77 10.41 -8.70 -17.46
C PHE A 77 9.85 -7.42 -18.10
N GLY A 78 10.71 -6.51 -18.47
CA GLY A 78 10.34 -5.32 -19.20
C GLY A 78 11.30 -4.15 -18.98
N ALA A 79 11.85 -3.63 -20.08
CA ALA A 79 12.63 -2.41 -20.09
C ALA A 79 11.72 -1.18 -20.09
N MET A 80 12.18 -0.08 -19.49
CA MET A 80 11.47 1.19 -19.53
C MET A 80 11.44 1.75 -20.95
N PRO A 81 10.29 2.25 -21.43
CA PRO A 81 10.21 2.96 -22.69
C PRO A 81 10.90 4.32 -22.58
N PRO A 82 11.14 5.01 -23.73
CA PRO A 82 11.80 6.32 -23.75
C PRO A 82 11.08 7.39 -22.94
N LYS A 83 9.78 7.22 -22.70
CA LYS A 83 8.96 8.08 -21.86
C LYS A 83 8.28 7.24 -20.79
N GLY A 84 8.37 7.68 -19.53
CA GLY A 84 7.64 7.14 -18.39
C GLY A 84 6.62 8.15 -17.86
N GLN A 85 6.80 8.59 -16.63
CA GLN A 85 5.91 9.50 -15.89
C GLN A 85 6.56 10.86 -15.60
N GLU A 86 7.69 11.19 -16.22
CA GLU A 86 8.57 12.32 -15.87
C GLU A 86 7.89 13.69 -15.96
N LEU A 87 6.86 13.83 -16.77
CA LEU A 87 6.16 15.09 -17.01
C LEU A 87 4.86 15.23 -16.22
N ASP A 88 4.44 14.20 -15.48
CA ASP A 88 3.14 14.12 -14.80
C ASP A 88 1.93 14.42 -15.75
N ASP A 89 2.14 14.27 -17.04
CA ASP A 89 1.18 14.65 -18.09
C ASP A 89 0.00 13.67 -18.21
N HIS A 90 0.10 12.49 -17.61
CA HIS A 90 -1.05 11.60 -17.44
C HIS A 90 -1.96 12.10 -16.31
N TYR A 91 -1.40 12.47 -15.16
CA TYR A 91 -2.14 12.98 -14.01
C TYR A 91 -2.91 14.27 -14.34
N PHE A 92 -2.25 15.23 -14.99
CA PHE A 92 -2.84 16.51 -15.39
C PHE A 92 -3.54 16.48 -16.76
N GLY A 93 -3.48 15.33 -17.45
CA GLY A 93 -4.05 15.14 -18.78
C GLY A 93 -5.55 14.86 -18.77
N THR A 94 -6.14 14.90 -19.95
CA THR A 94 -7.53 14.50 -20.15
C THR A 94 -7.70 12.99 -20.08
N ILE A 95 -8.81 12.53 -19.52
CA ILE A 95 -9.19 11.12 -19.54
C ILE A 95 -9.58 10.74 -20.98
N ARG A 96 -8.90 9.73 -21.54
CA ARG A 96 -9.20 9.23 -22.90
C ARG A 96 -10.63 8.70 -23.00
N GLN A 97 -11.25 8.82 -24.17
CA GLN A 97 -12.67 8.45 -24.37
C GLN A 97 -13.00 7.00 -23.98
N ARG A 98 -12.11 6.05 -24.30
CA ARG A 98 -12.27 4.64 -23.93
C ARG A 98 -12.32 4.47 -22.40
N ILE A 99 -11.41 5.14 -21.70
CA ILE A 99 -11.31 5.13 -20.25
C ILE A 99 -12.50 5.84 -19.59
N ALA A 100 -12.91 7.00 -20.11
CA ALA A 100 -14.09 7.73 -19.62
C ALA A 100 -15.38 6.91 -19.75
N SER A 101 -15.52 6.15 -20.83
CA SER A 101 -16.66 5.22 -21.01
C SER A 101 -16.64 4.09 -20.01
N PHE A 102 -15.48 3.50 -19.76
CA PHE A 102 -15.27 2.50 -18.71
C PHE A 102 -15.63 3.06 -17.33
N MET A 103 -15.05 4.21 -16.95
CA MET A 103 -15.30 4.84 -15.64
C MET A 103 -16.79 5.13 -15.41
N ARG A 104 -17.50 5.63 -16.43
CA ARG A 104 -18.93 5.86 -16.37
C ARG A 104 -19.70 4.56 -16.07
N ASP A 105 -19.36 3.48 -16.78
CA ASP A 105 -20.07 2.22 -16.63
C ASP A 105 -19.76 1.55 -15.28
N VAL A 106 -18.53 1.68 -14.78
CA VAL A 106 -18.17 1.28 -13.40
C VAL A 106 -19.03 2.02 -12.38
N ASN A 107 -19.12 3.36 -12.46
CA ASN A 107 -19.94 4.16 -11.55
C ASN A 107 -21.40 3.72 -11.54
N ILE A 108 -22.01 3.53 -12.73
CA ILE A 108 -23.40 3.09 -12.85
C ILE A 108 -23.62 1.74 -12.19
N GLN A 109 -22.70 0.78 -12.39
CA GLN A 109 -22.82 -0.54 -11.78
C GLN A 109 -22.62 -0.52 -10.27
N LEU A 110 -21.68 0.28 -9.77
CA LEU A 110 -21.43 0.44 -8.35
C LEU A 110 -22.62 1.13 -7.65
N TRP A 111 -23.19 2.18 -8.22
CA TRP A 111 -24.36 2.85 -7.65
C TRP A 111 -25.58 1.91 -7.55
N LYS A 112 -25.77 1.03 -8.53
CA LYS A 112 -26.86 0.03 -8.48
C LYS A 112 -26.76 -0.95 -7.32
N VAL A 113 -25.57 -1.17 -6.79
CA VAL A 113 -25.32 -2.05 -5.62
C VAL A 113 -25.04 -1.29 -4.34
N GLY A 114 -25.29 0.03 -4.33
CA GLY A 114 -25.17 0.87 -3.15
C GLY A 114 -23.75 1.33 -2.79
N VAL A 115 -22.79 1.16 -3.70
CA VAL A 115 -21.44 1.70 -3.53
C VAL A 115 -21.41 3.13 -4.08
N THR A 116 -21.14 4.10 -3.23
CA THR A 116 -21.17 5.51 -3.59
C THR A 116 -19.81 5.94 -4.18
N ALA A 117 -19.47 5.42 -5.34
CA ALA A 117 -18.31 5.86 -6.12
C ALA A 117 -18.53 7.33 -6.55
N LYS A 118 -17.56 8.21 -6.26
CA LYS A 118 -17.71 9.66 -6.46
C LYS A 118 -16.65 10.23 -7.39
N THR A 119 -15.40 9.95 -7.12
CA THR A 119 -14.27 10.55 -7.85
C THR A 119 -13.55 9.49 -8.64
N GLN A 120 -13.29 9.76 -9.92
CA GLN A 120 -12.39 8.96 -10.75
C GLN A 120 -11.49 9.91 -11.53
N HIS A 121 -10.19 9.63 -11.56
CA HIS A 121 -9.19 10.43 -12.26
C HIS A 121 -7.99 9.58 -12.70
N ASN A 122 -7.11 10.19 -13.50
CA ASN A 122 -5.84 9.60 -13.84
C ASN A 122 -4.85 9.74 -12.68
N GLU A 123 -4.02 8.72 -12.48
CA GLU A 123 -2.86 8.76 -11.61
C GLU A 123 -1.58 9.13 -12.37
N VAL A 124 -0.45 9.26 -11.66
CA VAL A 124 0.82 9.73 -12.23
C VAL A 124 1.41 8.74 -13.23
N ALA A 125 1.37 7.44 -12.94
CA ALA A 125 1.85 6.44 -13.87
C ALA A 125 0.94 6.35 -15.11
N PRO A 126 1.52 6.21 -16.31
CA PRO A 126 0.73 5.94 -17.51
C PRO A 126 -0.18 4.71 -17.33
N ALA A 127 -1.41 4.76 -17.84
CA ALA A 127 -2.45 3.74 -17.69
C ALA A 127 -2.95 3.49 -16.25
N GLN A 128 -2.54 4.29 -15.28
CA GLN A 128 -3.00 4.20 -13.89
C GLN A 128 -4.15 5.18 -13.62
N HIS A 129 -5.11 4.71 -12.83
CA HIS A 129 -6.31 5.47 -12.47
C HIS A 129 -6.68 5.21 -11.03
N GLU A 130 -7.54 6.07 -10.47
CA GLU A 130 -8.06 5.93 -9.12
C GLU A 130 -9.58 6.09 -9.09
N LEU A 131 -10.22 5.35 -8.16
CA LEU A 131 -11.61 5.49 -7.80
C LEU A 131 -11.71 5.73 -6.29
N ALA A 132 -12.33 6.85 -5.88
CA ALA A 132 -12.59 7.16 -4.49
C ALA A 132 -14.11 7.15 -4.19
N PRO A 133 -14.60 6.30 -3.28
CA PRO A 133 -15.97 6.30 -2.82
C PRO A 133 -16.18 7.34 -1.70
N ILE A 134 -17.43 7.66 -1.41
CA ILE A 134 -17.79 8.31 -0.14
C ILE A 134 -17.58 7.27 0.98
N TYR A 135 -17.01 7.71 2.11
CA TYR A 135 -16.78 6.86 3.27
C TYR A 135 -18.08 6.28 3.86
N SER A 136 -17.96 5.15 4.51
CA SER A 136 -19.05 4.49 5.22
C SER A 136 -18.55 3.80 6.49
N GLU A 137 -19.44 3.21 7.28
CA GLU A 137 -19.05 2.34 8.39
C GLU A 137 -18.04 1.29 7.93
N ALA A 138 -16.99 1.04 8.72
CA ALA A 138 -15.85 0.21 8.33
C ALA A 138 -16.25 -1.17 7.79
N ASN A 139 -17.20 -1.84 8.43
CA ASN A 139 -17.73 -3.12 7.96
C ASN A 139 -18.33 -3.04 6.54
N ILE A 140 -19.13 -2.01 6.28
CA ILE A 140 -19.75 -1.77 4.97
C ILE A 140 -18.69 -1.36 3.94
N ALA A 141 -17.76 -0.49 4.33
CA ALA A 141 -16.68 -0.03 3.46
C ALA A 141 -15.79 -1.20 2.96
N VAL A 142 -15.50 -2.16 3.83
CA VAL A 142 -14.75 -3.37 3.46
C VAL A 142 -15.50 -4.19 2.41
N ASP A 143 -16.80 -4.43 2.61
CA ASP A 143 -17.63 -5.15 1.64
C ASP A 143 -17.74 -4.38 0.31
N GLN A 144 -17.96 -3.07 0.37
CA GLN A 144 -18.02 -2.20 -0.81
C GLN A 144 -16.72 -2.19 -1.60
N ASN A 145 -15.57 -2.22 -0.93
CA ASN A 145 -14.27 -2.28 -1.61
C ASN A 145 -14.09 -3.61 -2.37
N GLN A 146 -14.52 -4.73 -1.80
CA GLN A 146 -14.51 -6.03 -2.51
C GLN A 146 -15.39 -5.98 -3.77
N LEU A 147 -16.59 -5.41 -3.67
CA LEU A 147 -17.48 -5.21 -4.82
C LEU A 147 -16.87 -4.27 -5.86
N THR A 148 -16.18 -3.22 -5.42
CA THR A 148 -15.47 -2.28 -6.30
C THR A 148 -14.40 -2.99 -7.11
N MET A 149 -13.50 -3.74 -6.46
CA MET A 149 -12.46 -4.51 -7.14
C MET A 149 -13.01 -5.49 -8.17
N GLN A 150 -14.06 -6.21 -7.80
CA GLN A 150 -14.72 -7.15 -8.73
C GLN A 150 -15.38 -6.44 -9.91
N THR A 151 -16.01 -5.29 -9.65
CA THR A 151 -16.69 -4.49 -10.69
C THR A 151 -15.68 -3.90 -11.66
N LEU A 152 -14.57 -3.35 -11.18
CA LEU A 152 -13.47 -2.83 -12.01
C LEU A 152 -12.97 -3.90 -12.99
N LYS A 153 -12.66 -5.11 -12.51
CA LYS A 153 -12.21 -6.23 -13.36
C LYS A 153 -13.26 -6.64 -14.40
N ARG A 154 -14.52 -6.77 -14.00
CA ARG A 154 -15.61 -7.20 -14.87
C ARG A 154 -15.89 -6.17 -15.96
N VAL A 155 -16.00 -4.90 -15.61
CA VAL A 155 -16.30 -3.82 -16.55
C VAL A 155 -15.12 -3.58 -17.50
N ALA A 156 -13.87 -3.71 -17.03
CA ALA A 156 -12.71 -3.63 -17.90
C ALA A 156 -12.79 -4.65 -19.06
N CYS A 157 -13.15 -5.89 -18.75
CA CYS A 157 -13.34 -6.92 -19.78
C CYS A 157 -14.45 -6.55 -20.80
N GLN A 158 -15.52 -5.89 -20.37
CA GLN A 158 -16.59 -5.42 -21.26
C GLN A 158 -16.12 -4.34 -22.23
N HIS A 159 -15.09 -3.59 -21.85
CA HIS A 159 -14.45 -2.53 -22.68
C HIS A 159 -13.20 -3.02 -23.43
N GLY A 160 -12.95 -4.33 -23.52
CA GLY A 160 -11.77 -4.90 -24.17
C GLY A 160 -10.46 -4.57 -23.46
N MET A 161 -10.51 -4.38 -22.14
CA MET A 161 -9.37 -4.10 -21.28
C MET A 161 -9.25 -5.10 -20.14
N LYS A 162 -8.12 -5.13 -19.46
CA LYS A 162 -7.91 -5.83 -18.20
C LYS A 162 -7.55 -4.81 -17.12
N CYS A 163 -8.17 -4.96 -15.96
CA CYS A 163 -7.86 -4.17 -14.77
C CYS A 163 -6.82 -4.92 -13.93
N LEU A 164 -5.66 -4.30 -13.73
CA LEU A 164 -4.60 -4.84 -12.88
C LEU A 164 -4.71 -4.18 -11.49
N LEU A 165 -4.87 -5.02 -10.48
CA LEU A 165 -4.91 -4.61 -9.07
C LEU A 165 -3.62 -4.97 -8.32
N HIS A 166 -2.62 -5.53 -9.01
CA HIS A 166 -1.32 -5.79 -8.38
C HIS A 166 -0.68 -4.49 -7.93
N GLU A 167 0.04 -4.51 -6.82
CA GLU A 167 0.66 -3.36 -6.19
C GLU A 167 1.76 -2.71 -7.05
N LYS A 168 2.46 -3.52 -7.87
CA LYS A 168 3.53 -3.05 -8.76
C LYS A 168 3.50 -3.80 -10.10
N PRO A 169 2.53 -3.52 -10.97
CA PRO A 169 2.42 -4.23 -12.25
C PRO A 169 3.59 -3.94 -13.19
N PHE A 170 4.17 -2.75 -13.10
CA PHE A 170 5.27 -2.27 -13.94
C PHE A 170 6.39 -1.71 -13.08
N ALA A 171 7.61 -2.20 -13.28
CA ALA A 171 8.79 -1.64 -12.62
C ALA A 171 9.10 -0.23 -13.17
N GLY A 172 9.69 0.63 -12.35
CA GLY A 172 10.15 1.97 -12.77
C GLY A 172 9.09 3.06 -12.82
N VAL A 173 7.79 2.73 -12.66
CA VAL A 173 6.70 3.69 -12.51
C VAL A 173 5.98 3.49 -11.19
N ASN A 174 5.06 4.39 -10.82
CA ASN A 174 4.29 4.29 -9.57
C ASN A 174 3.58 2.93 -9.46
N GLY A 175 3.49 2.42 -8.25
CA GLY A 175 2.65 1.29 -7.90
C GLY A 175 1.24 1.72 -7.50
N SER A 176 0.36 0.76 -7.27
CA SER A 176 -1.03 0.99 -6.86
C SER A 176 -1.26 0.53 -5.42
N GLY A 177 -1.95 1.36 -4.66
CA GLY A 177 -2.37 1.08 -3.30
C GLY A 177 -3.84 1.38 -3.07
N LYS A 178 -4.18 1.42 -1.78
CA LYS A 178 -5.42 1.98 -1.25
C LYS A 178 -5.06 2.93 -0.14
N HIS A 179 -5.46 4.19 -0.28
CA HIS A 179 -5.40 5.10 0.86
C HIS A 179 -6.61 4.83 1.75
N ASN A 180 -6.34 4.24 2.91
CA ASN A 180 -7.39 3.88 3.87
C ASN A 180 -7.66 5.08 4.78
N ASN A 181 -8.63 5.91 4.42
CA ASN A 181 -9.07 7.05 5.20
C ASN A 181 -9.93 6.54 6.37
N TRP A 182 -9.44 6.67 7.59
CA TRP A 182 -10.05 6.15 8.80
C TRP A 182 -10.40 7.27 9.78
N SER A 183 -11.61 7.23 10.33
CA SER A 183 -12.10 8.15 11.35
C SER A 183 -13.03 7.44 12.33
N ILE A 184 -13.40 8.11 13.43
CA ILE A 184 -14.25 7.58 14.49
C ILE A 184 -15.40 8.58 14.72
N THR A 185 -16.64 8.12 14.55
CA THR A 185 -17.83 8.99 14.63
C THR A 185 -18.89 8.37 15.53
N THR A 186 -19.55 9.21 16.32
CA THR A 186 -20.70 8.81 17.15
C THR A 186 -21.98 8.68 16.32
N ASP A 187 -22.98 7.99 16.86
CA ASP A 187 -24.29 7.83 16.22
C ASP A 187 -25.09 9.14 16.12
N ASP A 188 -24.75 10.15 16.90
CA ASP A 188 -25.29 11.51 16.83
C ASP A 188 -24.41 12.49 16.03
N GLY A 189 -23.39 11.97 15.33
CA GLY A 189 -22.64 12.72 14.31
C GLY A 189 -21.40 13.47 14.79
N ILE A 190 -20.92 13.22 16.00
CA ILE A 190 -19.68 13.82 16.52
C ILE A 190 -18.49 13.01 15.98
N ASN A 191 -17.61 13.65 15.19
CA ASN A 191 -16.34 13.07 14.79
C ASN A 191 -15.29 13.34 15.88
N LEU A 192 -14.71 12.27 16.46
CA LEU A 192 -13.71 12.38 17.52
C LEU A 192 -12.37 12.94 17.03
N LEU A 193 -12.15 12.94 15.72
CA LEU A 193 -10.96 13.48 15.06
C LEU A 193 -11.17 14.88 14.48
N GLU A 194 -12.29 15.55 14.83
CA GLU A 194 -12.54 16.92 14.43
C GLU A 194 -11.86 17.89 15.40
N PRO A 195 -10.78 18.60 14.98
CA PRO A 195 -10.03 19.49 15.87
C PRO A 195 -10.82 20.76 16.23
N GLY A 196 -11.79 21.14 15.39
CA GLY A 196 -12.51 22.40 15.53
C GLY A 196 -11.68 23.61 15.07
N LYS A 197 -12.17 24.82 15.41
CA LYS A 197 -11.49 26.06 15.02
C LYS A 197 -10.29 26.41 15.89
N THR A 198 -10.28 25.94 17.12
CA THR A 198 -9.23 26.16 18.13
C THR A 198 -8.75 24.82 18.67
N PRO A 199 -7.92 24.05 17.91
CA PRO A 199 -7.46 22.73 18.30
C PRO A 199 -6.78 22.69 19.67
N HIS A 200 -6.07 23.76 20.05
CA HIS A 200 -5.38 23.88 21.34
C HIS A 200 -6.32 23.94 22.55
N GLU A 201 -7.59 24.32 22.36
CA GLU A 201 -8.60 24.35 23.42
C GLU A 201 -9.45 23.06 23.46
N ASN A 202 -9.39 22.22 22.42
CA ASN A 202 -10.19 21.00 22.33
C ASN A 202 -9.52 19.82 23.04
N THR A 203 -9.62 19.81 24.35
CA THR A 203 -8.97 18.80 25.21
C THR A 203 -9.37 17.37 24.87
N GLN A 204 -10.66 17.13 24.53
CA GLN A 204 -11.12 15.80 24.10
C GLN A 204 -10.42 15.35 22.81
N PHE A 205 -10.34 16.22 21.81
CA PHE A 205 -9.63 15.93 20.56
C PHE A 205 -8.14 15.67 20.82
N LEU A 206 -7.48 16.49 21.64
CA LEU A 206 -6.07 16.34 21.98
C LEU A 206 -5.78 15.02 22.70
N LEU A 207 -6.65 14.58 23.59
CA LEU A 207 -6.50 13.27 24.23
C LEU A 207 -6.68 12.13 23.21
N VAL A 208 -7.70 12.21 22.35
CA VAL A 208 -7.89 11.22 21.28
C VAL A 208 -6.68 11.16 20.36
N LEU A 209 -6.13 12.30 19.96
CA LEU A 209 -4.92 12.39 19.15
C LEU A 209 -3.73 11.74 19.87
N ALA A 210 -3.49 12.07 21.14
CA ALA A 210 -2.41 11.52 21.94
C ALA A 210 -2.52 9.98 22.10
N CYS A 211 -3.75 9.47 22.28
CA CYS A 211 -4.02 8.03 22.32
C CYS A 211 -3.69 7.35 20.98
N ILE A 212 -4.00 7.98 19.85
CA ILE A 212 -3.68 7.43 18.52
C ILE A 212 -2.16 7.43 18.28
N LEU A 213 -1.45 8.49 18.66
CA LEU A 213 0.01 8.53 18.59
C LEU A 213 0.63 7.39 19.41
N LYS A 214 0.17 7.20 20.65
CA LYS A 214 0.60 6.08 21.50
C LYS A 214 0.33 4.73 20.84
N ALA A 215 -0.90 4.50 20.38
CA ALA A 215 -1.32 3.26 19.74
C ALA A 215 -0.42 2.89 18.55
N VAL A 216 -0.21 3.84 17.64
CA VAL A 216 0.62 3.64 16.44
C VAL A 216 2.09 3.48 16.78
N ASN A 217 2.63 4.23 17.76
CA ASN A 217 4.02 4.11 18.19
C ASN A 217 4.31 2.76 18.83
N VAL A 218 3.43 2.29 19.71
CA VAL A 218 3.59 1.01 20.43
C VAL A 218 3.45 -0.19 19.47
N HIS A 219 2.54 -0.09 18.51
CA HIS A 219 2.18 -1.18 17.59
C HIS A 219 2.55 -0.90 16.13
N ALA A 220 3.62 -0.13 15.89
CA ALA A 220 4.07 0.20 14.54
C ALA A 220 4.41 -1.04 13.70
N ASP A 221 5.01 -2.05 14.31
CA ASP A 221 5.31 -3.35 13.71
C ASP A 221 4.03 -4.09 13.26
N LEU A 222 3.03 -4.15 14.11
CA LEU A 222 1.75 -4.80 13.83
C LEU A 222 0.95 -4.01 12.75
N LEU A 223 0.98 -2.69 12.80
CA LEU A 223 0.34 -1.86 11.77
C LEU A 223 1.02 -2.04 10.41
N ARG A 224 2.37 -2.16 10.37
CA ARG A 224 3.09 -2.50 9.14
C ARG A 224 2.74 -3.89 8.64
N GLU A 225 2.62 -4.88 9.52
CA GLU A 225 2.21 -6.24 9.18
C GLU A 225 0.81 -6.25 8.53
N SER A 226 -0.10 -5.43 9.00
CA SER A 226 -1.48 -5.37 8.48
C SER A 226 -1.58 -5.00 6.99
N ALA A 227 -0.54 -4.46 6.41
CA ALA A 227 -0.40 -4.15 4.99
C ALA A 227 0.70 -4.99 4.30
N ALA A 228 1.07 -6.13 4.89
CA ALA A 228 2.10 -7.01 4.33
C ALA A 228 1.51 -7.91 3.23
N ASP A 229 2.07 -7.81 2.04
CA ASP A 229 1.75 -8.61 0.85
C ASP A 229 2.98 -8.71 -0.06
N PRO A 230 3.19 -9.84 -0.76
CA PRO A 230 4.34 -9.98 -1.68
C PRO A 230 4.43 -8.87 -2.73
N GLY A 231 3.29 -8.40 -3.24
CA GLY A 231 3.24 -7.29 -4.20
C GLY A 231 3.65 -5.97 -3.58
N ASN A 232 3.33 -5.74 -2.32
CA ASN A 232 3.68 -4.54 -1.57
C ASN A 232 5.18 -4.43 -1.28
N ASP A 233 5.90 -5.55 -1.22
CA ASP A 233 7.36 -5.57 -1.11
C ASP A 233 8.04 -4.86 -2.30
N HIS A 234 7.42 -4.90 -3.48
CA HIS A 234 7.89 -4.21 -4.68
C HIS A 234 7.44 -2.73 -4.76
N ARG A 235 6.38 -2.36 -4.03
CA ARG A 235 5.78 -1.02 -4.08
C ARG A 235 6.35 -0.08 -3.01
N LEU A 236 6.44 -0.53 -1.75
CA LEU A 236 6.80 0.32 -0.63
C LEU A 236 8.22 0.87 -0.74
N GLY A 237 8.37 2.17 -0.44
CA GLY A 237 9.64 2.88 -0.50
C GLY A 237 10.11 3.25 -1.91
N ALA A 238 9.27 3.08 -2.94
CA ALA A 238 9.60 3.40 -4.32
C ALA A 238 8.47 4.15 -5.01
N ASN A 239 8.81 5.16 -5.83
CA ASN A 239 7.86 5.86 -6.72
C ASN A 239 6.54 6.25 -6.03
N GLU A 240 6.57 7.23 -5.16
CA GLU A 240 5.43 7.80 -4.39
C GLU A 240 4.77 6.86 -3.36
N ALA A 241 5.21 5.63 -3.22
CA ALA A 241 4.74 4.78 -2.13
C ALA A 241 5.47 5.09 -0.81
N PRO A 242 4.79 5.06 0.35
CA PRO A 242 5.43 5.35 1.63
C PRO A 242 6.57 4.37 1.92
N PRO A 243 7.60 4.78 2.69
CA PRO A 243 8.65 3.87 3.13
C PRO A 243 8.07 2.81 4.08
N ALA A 244 8.80 1.70 4.25
CA ALA A 244 8.42 0.60 5.16
C ALA A 244 8.57 0.94 6.67
N ILE A 245 8.64 2.22 7.00
CA ILE A 245 8.75 2.77 8.35
C ILE A 245 7.43 3.46 8.69
N ILE A 246 6.75 3.02 9.73
CA ILE A 246 5.56 3.71 10.22
C ILE A 246 5.98 5.01 10.91
N SER A 247 5.41 6.12 10.46
CA SER A 247 5.50 7.44 11.09
C SER A 247 4.19 8.19 10.89
N ILE A 248 3.94 9.20 11.71
CA ILE A 248 2.71 10.01 11.69
C ILE A 248 3.04 11.42 11.22
N PHE A 249 2.32 11.88 10.21
CA PHE A 249 2.29 13.26 9.77
C PHE A 249 1.10 13.97 10.40
N LEU A 250 1.32 15.11 11.06
CA LEU A 250 0.28 15.92 11.70
C LEU A 250 -0.04 17.22 10.95
N GLY A 251 0.91 17.73 10.18
CA GLY A 251 0.86 19.06 9.59
C GLY A 251 1.30 20.16 10.57
N GLU A 252 1.67 21.34 10.03
CA GLU A 252 2.28 22.44 10.79
C GLU A 252 1.44 22.90 11.99
N GLN A 253 0.11 22.97 11.83
CA GLN A 253 -0.78 23.46 12.89
C GLN A 253 -0.79 22.55 14.11
N LEU A 254 -0.98 21.23 13.91
CA LEU A 254 -1.03 20.30 15.03
C LEU A 254 0.36 20.00 15.59
N GLU A 255 1.41 20.03 14.77
CA GLU A 255 2.78 19.90 15.24
C GLU A 255 3.11 21.04 16.22
N ASP A 256 2.79 22.29 15.87
CA ASP A 256 2.98 23.43 16.77
C ASP A 256 2.22 23.27 18.10
N VAL A 257 0.98 22.82 18.07
CA VAL A 257 0.19 22.56 19.29
C VAL A 257 0.82 21.45 20.13
N VAL A 258 1.27 20.37 19.51
CA VAL A 258 1.94 19.26 20.20
C VAL A 258 3.27 19.71 20.81
N ASP A 259 4.06 20.50 20.10
CA ASP A 259 5.34 21.03 20.60
C ASP A 259 5.13 21.98 21.78
N GLN A 260 4.10 22.81 21.77
CA GLN A 260 3.72 23.65 22.92
C GLN A 260 3.39 22.76 24.13
N LEU A 261 2.54 21.74 23.97
CA LEU A 261 2.14 20.82 25.04
C LEU A 261 3.33 20.06 25.64
N ILE A 262 4.24 19.57 24.79
CA ILE A 262 5.44 18.85 25.24
C ILE A 262 6.39 19.79 26.01
N SER A 263 6.65 20.98 25.46
CA SER A 263 7.68 21.89 26.00
C SER A 263 7.22 22.63 27.25
N THR A 264 6.00 23.14 27.26
CA THR A 264 5.48 23.98 28.35
C THR A 264 4.39 23.32 29.19
N GLY A 265 3.73 22.30 28.67
CA GLY A 265 2.56 21.65 29.27
C GLY A 265 1.24 22.32 28.92
N GLU A 266 1.25 23.45 28.24
CA GLU A 266 0.07 24.19 27.83
C GLU A 266 0.22 24.67 26.38
N ALA A 267 -0.85 24.57 25.58
CA ALA A 267 -0.91 25.17 24.27
C ALA A 267 -1.76 26.45 24.33
N THR A 268 -1.17 27.56 23.98
CA THR A 268 -1.78 28.91 24.15
C THR A 268 -2.39 29.44 22.86
N HIS A 269 -2.06 28.85 21.73
CA HIS A 269 -2.54 29.26 20.41
C HIS A 269 -2.48 28.12 19.40
N SER A 270 -3.18 28.28 18.30
CA SER A 270 -3.05 27.46 17.10
C SER A 270 -2.70 28.34 15.92
N LEU A 271 -1.85 27.84 15.02
CA LEU A 271 -1.53 28.53 13.76
C LEU A 271 -2.80 28.61 12.92
N ASN A 272 -3.13 29.81 12.45
CA ASN A 272 -4.22 30.00 11.49
C ASN A 272 -3.68 29.85 10.08
N GLY A 273 -4.34 29.07 9.25
CA GLY A 273 -3.95 28.79 7.86
C GLY A 273 -3.88 30.03 6.94
N GLY A 274 -4.35 31.19 7.38
CA GLY A 274 -4.33 32.42 6.60
C GLY A 274 -5.21 32.33 5.33
N LYS A 275 -5.27 33.46 4.59
CA LYS A 275 -5.92 33.54 3.29
C LYS A 275 -4.85 33.45 2.18
N LEU A 276 -5.15 32.69 1.15
CA LEU A 276 -4.35 32.66 -0.06
C LEU A 276 -4.73 33.88 -0.90
N ASP A 277 -3.91 34.92 -0.87
CA ASP A 277 -4.06 36.04 -1.78
C ASP A 277 -3.41 35.67 -3.12
N THR A 278 -4.25 35.43 -4.12
CA THR A 278 -3.79 35.12 -5.49
C THR A 278 -3.36 36.35 -6.28
N GLY A 279 -3.53 37.56 -5.71
CA GLY A 279 -3.28 38.82 -6.42
C GLY A 279 -4.24 39.11 -7.57
N VAL A 280 -5.31 38.33 -7.72
CA VAL A 280 -6.27 38.43 -8.84
C VAL A 280 -7.67 38.64 -8.28
N SER A 281 -8.25 39.79 -8.56
CA SER A 281 -9.57 40.22 -8.02
C SER A 281 -10.76 39.39 -8.52
N THR A 282 -10.60 38.61 -9.59
CA THR A 282 -11.66 37.76 -10.16
C THR A 282 -11.69 36.35 -9.56
N LEU A 283 -10.70 35.98 -8.76
CA LEU A 283 -10.70 34.71 -8.02
C LEU A 283 -11.22 34.93 -6.62
N PRO A 284 -12.03 34.00 -6.08
CA PRO A 284 -12.44 34.08 -4.69
C PRO A 284 -11.23 33.95 -3.76
N GLU A 285 -11.29 34.60 -2.61
CA GLU A 285 -10.32 34.35 -1.53
C GLU A 285 -10.44 32.89 -1.09
N LEU A 286 -9.33 32.14 -1.20
CA LEU A 286 -9.24 30.76 -0.74
C LEU A 286 -8.61 30.77 0.66
N SER A 287 -9.16 30.00 1.58
CA SER A 287 -8.47 29.68 2.83
C SER A 287 -7.21 28.87 2.48
N LYS A 288 -6.07 29.29 3.02
CA LYS A 288 -4.89 28.44 2.97
C LYS A 288 -5.22 27.18 3.77
N ASP A 289 -5.10 26.02 3.13
CA ASP A 289 -5.27 24.76 3.86
C ASP A 289 -4.08 24.63 4.82
N ALA A 290 -4.37 24.63 6.11
CA ALA A 290 -3.35 24.45 7.15
C ALA A 290 -2.91 22.97 7.27
N THR A 291 -3.60 22.07 6.57
CA THR A 291 -3.26 20.65 6.47
C THR A 291 -2.51 20.40 5.17
N ASP A 292 -1.20 20.67 5.18
CA ASP A 292 -0.34 20.26 4.06
C ASP A 292 -0.36 18.73 3.95
N ARG A 293 -0.64 18.21 2.74
CA ARG A 293 -0.63 16.77 2.49
C ARG A 293 0.79 16.31 2.20
N ASN A 294 1.48 15.82 3.21
CA ASN A 294 2.75 15.13 2.98
C ASN A 294 2.49 13.75 2.35
N ARG A 295 2.63 13.66 1.02
CA ARG A 295 2.43 12.43 0.25
C ARG A 295 3.40 11.30 0.60
N THR A 296 4.49 11.61 1.31
CA THR A 296 5.51 10.64 1.69
C THR A 296 5.24 9.96 3.03
N SER A 297 4.25 10.43 3.80
CA SER A 297 3.92 9.85 5.10
C SER A 297 3.05 8.60 4.95
N PRO A 298 3.37 7.51 5.65
CA PRO A 298 2.55 6.29 5.65
C PRO A 298 1.24 6.43 6.44
N PHE A 299 1.19 7.32 7.42
CA PHE A 299 0.02 7.57 8.26
C PHE A 299 -0.13 9.08 8.51
N ALA A 300 -1.06 9.72 7.82
CA ALA A 300 -1.19 11.17 7.81
C ALA A 300 -2.54 11.64 8.37
N PHE A 301 -2.50 12.67 9.24
CA PHE A 301 -3.70 13.39 9.64
C PHE A 301 -4.12 14.36 8.53
N THR A 302 -5.36 14.23 8.05
CA THR A 302 -5.88 15.02 6.94
C THR A 302 -7.18 15.76 7.33
N GLY A 303 -7.06 16.63 8.32
CA GLY A 303 -8.11 17.53 8.79
C GLY A 303 -9.07 16.96 9.82
N ASN A 304 -9.67 15.81 9.60
CA ASN A 304 -10.59 15.15 10.54
C ASN A 304 -10.57 13.62 10.45
N LYS A 305 -9.49 13.07 9.93
CA LYS A 305 -9.27 11.63 9.75
C LYS A 305 -7.79 11.34 9.62
N PHE A 306 -7.42 10.09 9.80
CA PHE A 306 -6.10 9.57 9.43
C PHE A 306 -6.18 8.78 8.13
N GLU A 307 -5.17 8.94 7.30
CA GLU A 307 -5.01 8.25 6.02
C GLU A 307 -3.85 7.28 6.13
N PHE A 308 -4.15 5.98 6.11
CA PHE A 308 -3.14 4.92 6.10
C PHE A 308 -2.86 4.49 4.66
N ARG A 309 -1.66 4.79 4.16
CA ARG A 309 -1.29 4.72 2.73
C ARG A 309 -0.55 3.45 2.33
N MET A 310 -0.27 2.54 3.26
CA MET A 310 0.52 1.35 2.98
C MET A 310 -0.27 0.20 2.37
N VAL A 311 -1.60 0.21 2.41
CA VAL A 311 -2.43 -0.92 1.95
C VAL A 311 -2.26 -1.17 0.47
N GLY A 312 -2.03 -2.42 0.08
CA GLY A 312 -1.88 -2.82 -1.32
C GLY A 312 -3.19 -2.74 -2.12
N SER A 313 -3.08 -2.50 -3.42
CA SER A 313 -4.25 -2.33 -4.30
C SER A 313 -5.16 -3.55 -4.35
N ARG A 314 -4.63 -4.76 -4.33
CA ARG A 314 -5.43 -6.00 -4.36
C ARG A 314 -5.90 -6.47 -2.98
N ASP A 315 -5.32 -5.91 -1.89
CA ASP A 315 -5.58 -6.39 -0.54
C ASP A 315 -6.97 -6.02 -0.04
N SER A 316 -7.44 -6.78 0.94
CA SER A 316 -8.61 -6.38 1.73
C SER A 316 -8.23 -5.30 2.73
N ILE A 317 -9.05 -4.26 2.84
CA ILE A 317 -8.88 -3.25 3.88
C ILE A 317 -9.35 -3.74 5.27
N ALA A 318 -9.81 -4.98 5.41
CA ALA A 318 -10.23 -5.52 6.70
C ALA A 318 -9.07 -5.55 7.70
N ASN A 319 -7.92 -6.13 7.31
CA ASN A 319 -6.78 -6.33 8.21
C ASN A 319 -6.24 -5.02 8.81
N PRO A 320 -5.92 -3.96 8.03
CA PRO A 320 -5.48 -2.69 8.61
C PRO A 320 -6.53 -2.06 9.52
N ASN A 321 -7.83 -2.21 9.22
CA ASN A 321 -8.87 -1.67 10.09
C ASN A 321 -9.07 -2.49 11.37
N ILE A 322 -8.89 -3.81 11.34
CA ILE A 322 -8.86 -4.65 12.54
C ILE A 322 -7.75 -4.17 13.48
N VAL A 323 -6.56 -3.97 12.94
CA VAL A 323 -5.41 -3.51 13.72
C VAL A 323 -5.64 -2.10 14.25
N LEU A 324 -5.99 -1.13 13.40
CA LEU A 324 -6.23 0.26 13.83
C LEU A 324 -7.30 0.35 14.93
N ASN A 325 -8.42 -0.31 14.75
CA ASN A 325 -9.50 -0.29 15.74
C ASN A 325 -9.03 -0.87 17.08
N THR A 326 -8.25 -1.95 17.07
CA THR A 326 -7.85 -2.66 18.29
C THR A 326 -6.76 -1.93 19.05
N ILE A 327 -5.73 -1.40 18.35
CA ILE A 327 -4.64 -0.66 19.01
C ILE A 327 -5.15 0.67 19.60
N VAL A 328 -6.10 1.32 18.93
CA VAL A 328 -6.72 2.56 19.45
C VAL A 328 -7.66 2.25 20.60
N ALA A 329 -8.41 1.13 20.56
CA ALA A 329 -9.21 0.67 21.70
C ALA A 329 -8.35 0.43 22.94
N GLU A 330 -7.15 -0.15 22.79
CA GLU A 330 -6.20 -0.33 23.90
C GLU A 330 -5.77 1.02 24.49
N ALA A 331 -5.37 1.98 23.67
CA ALA A 331 -4.96 3.28 24.14
C ALA A 331 -6.10 4.03 24.86
N PHE A 332 -7.34 3.91 24.37
CA PHE A 332 -8.52 4.48 25.06
C PHE A 332 -8.80 3.76 26.39
N ALA A 333 -8.69 2.43 26.42
CA ALA A 333 -8.89 1.69 27.66
C ALA A 333 -7.86 2.07 28.72
N ASP A 334 -6.58 2.17 28.35
CA ASP A 334 -5.50 2.60 29.24
C ASP A 334 -5.71 4.02 29.78
N ALA A 335 -6.13 4.95 28.90
CA ALA A 335 -6.46 6.30 29.32
C ALA A 335 -7.65 6.34 30.29
N CYS A 336 -8.71 5.59 30.01
CA CYS A 336 -9.86 5.50 30.90
C CYS A 336 -9.49 4.89 32.27
N ASP A 337 -8.64 3.86 32.30
CA ASP A 337 -8.20 3.21 33.55
C ASP A 337 -7.44 4.19 34.47
N ILE A 338 -6.79 5.20 33.92
CA ILE A 338 -6.12 6.27 34.64
C ILE A 338 -7.15 7.33 35.08
N LEU A 339 -7.94 7.84 34.13
CA LEU A 339 -8.82 8.97 34.36
C LEU A 339 -9.99 8.65 35.30
N GLU A 340 -10.50 7.42 35.32
CA GLU A 340 -11.56 6.98 36.25
C GLU A 340 -11.12 6.98 37.72
N LYS A 341 -9.82 6.97 37.98
CA LYS A 341 -9.25 6.95 39.33
C LYS A 341 -8.76 8.33 39.80
N ALA A 342 -8.85 9.33 38.91
CA ALA A 342 -8.32 10.66 39.20
C ALA A 342 -9.27 11.45 40.12
N ASP A 343 -8.69 12.10 41.14
CA ASP A 343 -9.43 13.01 42.03
C ASP A 343 -9.80 14.33 41.33
N ASP A 344 -8.94 14.81 40.41
CA ASP A 344 -9.14 15.97 39.57
C ASP A 344 -9.05 15.55 38.09
N PHE A 345 -10.21 15.47 37.45
CA PHE A 345 -10.32 14.97 36.07
C PHE A 345 -9.60 15.89 35.08
N ASP A 346 -9.78 17.21 35.17
CA ASP A 346 -9.21 18.15 34.20
C ASP A 346 -7.68 18.15 34.26
N LEU A 347 -7.13 18.15 35.47
CA LEU A 347 -5.67 18.05 35.66
C LEU A 347 -5.13 16.71 35.14
N ALA A 348 -5.82 15.60 35.45
CA ALA A 348 -5.40 14.28 35.00
C ALA A 348 -5.41 14.13 33.48
N VAL A 349 -6.41 14.71 32.79
CA VAL A 349 -6.45 14.73 31.33
C VAL A 349 -5.28 15.52 30.76
N HIS A 350 -4.97 16.68 31.32
CA HIS A 350 -3.84 17.50 30.90
C HIS A 350 -2.50 16.78 31.05
N ASP A 351 -2.28 16.19 32.23
CA ASP A 351 -1.06 15.44 32.54
C ASP A 351 -0.91 14.22 31.60
N LEU A 352 -2.01 13.51 31.34
CA LEU A 352 -2.04 12.34 30.47
C LEU A 352 -1.75 12.70 29.00
N ILE A 353 -2.32 13.81 28.50
CA ILE A 353 -2.02 14.30 27.15
C ILE A 353 -0.53 14.59 27.03
N LYS A 354 0.03 15.33 27.98
CA LYS A 354 1.46 15.67 27.99
C LYS A 354 2.35 14.42 28.05
N GLU A 355 2.04 13.47 28.93
CA GLU A 355 2.76 12.20 29.06
C GLU A 355 2.74 11.43 27.73
N TYR A 356 1.53 11.18 27.17
CA TYR A 356 1.39 10.41 25.95
C TYR A 356 2.08 11.07 24.74
N LEU A 357 1.99 12.40 24.62
CA LEU A 357 2.68 13.12 23.55
C LEU A 357 4.20 13.06 23.71
N THR A 358 4.71 13.26 24.93
CA THR A 358 6.16 13.23 25.22
C THR A 358 6.75 11.85 24.95
N ASP A 359 6.11 10.79 25.45
CA ASP A 359 6.62 9.42 25.34
C ASP A 359 6.55 8.88 23.90
N ASN A 360 5.65 9.41 23.09
CA ASN A 360 5.40 8.91 21.73
C ASN A 360 5.81 9.90 20.63
N GLN A 361 6.46 11.01 20.93
CA GLN A 361 6.89 12.01 19.94
C GLN A 361 7.80 11.44 18.84
N ARG A 362 8.54 10.36 19.12
CA ARG A 362 9.44 9.73 18.14
C ARG A 362 8.75 9.26 16.86
N ILE A 363 7.43 9.00 16.92
CA ILE A 363 6.64 8.53 15.76
C ILE A 363 6.25 9.69 14.83
N ILE A 364 6.27 10.94 15.31
CA ILE A 364 5.88 12.12 14.55
C ILE A 364 6.99 12.49 13.58
N PHE A 365 6.65 12.62 12.30
CA PHE A 365 7.56 13.07 11.27
C PHE A 365 6.82 13.81 10.16
N ASN A 366 7.13 15.09 9.98
CA ASN A 366 6.49 15.96 8.98
C ASN A 366 7.40 16.24 7.76
N GLY A 367 8.59 15.61 7.69
CA GLY A 367 9.55 15.78 6.62
C GLY A 367 9.34 14.83 5.43
N ASN A 368 10.34 14.80 4.55
CA ASN A 368 10.36 13.92 3.38
C ASN A 368 10.67 12.46 3.78
N GLY A 369 9.67 11.59 3.76
CA GLY A 369 9.79 10.17 4.09
C GLY A 369 10.61 9.34 3.10
N TYR A 370 10.91 9.86 1.90
CA TYR A 370 11.71 9.15 0.89
C TYR A 370 13.22 9.37 1.04
N SER A 371 13.64 10.27 1.92
CA SER A 371 15.07 10.60 2.05
C SER A 371 15.85 9.56 2.85
N ASP A 372 17.12 9.36 2.48
CA ASP A 372 18.04 8.48 3.23
C ASP A 372 18.30 9.01 4.65
N GLU A 373 18.24 10.34 4.83
CA GLU A 373 18.34 10.99 6.12
C GLU A 373 17.20 10.58 7.06
N TRP A 374 15.97 10.41 6.52
CA TRP A 374 14.86 9.89 7.30
C TRP A 374 15.08 8.44 7.73
N VAL A 375 15.60 7.59 6.87
CA VAL A 375 15.89 6.19 7.21
C VAL A 375 16.89 6.13 8.39
N ALA A 376 17.96 6.93 8.34
CA ALA A 376 18.95 7.01 9.41
C ALA A 376 18.36 7.60 10.71
N GLU A 377 17.52 8.63 10.60
CA GLU A 377 16.85 9.24 11.74
C GLU A 377 15.82 8.29 12.39
N ALA A 378 15.05 7.55 11.58
CA ALA A 378 14.12 6.56 12.08
C ALA A 378 14.83 5.43 12.85
N GLU A 379 15.98 4.97 12.37
CA GLU A 379 16.82 4.01 13.08
C GLU A 379 17.31 4.58 14.42
N ARG A 380 17.79 5.84 14.43
CA ARG A 380 18.20 6.53 15.66
C ARG A 380 17.06 6.66 16.67
N ARG A 381 15.81 6.86 16.19
CA ARG A 381 14.60 6.91 17.03
C ARG A 381 14.12 5.52 17.46
N GLY A 382 14.72 4.44 16.97
CA GLY A 382 14.31 3.06 17.24
C GLY A 382 12.97 2.69 16.60
N LEU A 383 12.63 3.31 15.48
CA LEU A 383 11.44 2.94 14.68
C LEU A 383 11.76 1.73 13.80
N PRO A 384 10.87 0.72 13.74
CA PRO A 384 11.11 -0.45 12.90
C PRO A 384 11.04 -0.09 11.41
N ASN A 385 12.00 -0.62 10.64
CA ASN A 385 12.02 -0.55 9.17
C ASN A 385 11.85 -1.96 8.61
N ILE A 386 10.59 -2.37 8.41
CA ILE A 386 10.21 -3.73 8.01
C ILE A 386 9.94 -3.73 6.52
N LYS A 387 10.92 -4.15 5.72
CA LYS A 387 10.92 -3.98 4.26
C LYS A 387 10.09 -5.03 3.52
N SER A 388 9.99 -6.24 4.05
CA SER A 388 9.34 -7.37 3.38
C SER A 388 8.20 -7.96 4.19
N MET A 389 7.32 -8.71 3.50
CA MET A 389 6.24 -9.45 4.14
C MET A 389 6.77 -10.50 5.13
N VAL A 390 7.83 -11.24 4.76
CA VAL A 390 8.39 -12.28 5.64
C VAL A 390 8.98 -11.71 6.93
N GLU A 391 9.52 -10.48 6.88
CA GLU A 391 9.98 -9.75 8.07
C GLU A 391 8.82 -9.21 8.92
N ALA A 392 7.67 -8.94 8.30
CA ALA A 392 6.49 -8.39 8.98
C ALA A 392 5.67 -9.44 9.73
N ILE A 393 5.53 -10.65 9.18
CA ILE A 393 4.67 -11.72 9.71
C ILE A 393 4.92 -12.00 11.22
N PRO A 394 6.16 -12.03 11.73
CA PRO A 394 6.38 -12.30 13.16
C PRO A 394 5.69 -11.31 14.11
N ALA A 395 5.37 -10.09 13.66
CA ALA A 395 4.71 -9.09 14.49
C ALA A 395 3.34 -9.55 15.02
N ILE A 396 2.62 -10.39 14.26
CA ILE A 396 1.28 -10.85 14.63
C ILE A 396 1.29 -11.85 15.80
N THR A 397 2.38 -12.58 15.98
CA THR A 397 2.52 -13.63 17.02
C THR A 397 3.39 -13.23 18.20
N THR A 398 3.80 -11.96 18.30
CA THR A 398 4.50 -11.46 19.49
C THR A 398 3.60 -11.54 20.74
N ASP A 399 4.19 -11.71 21.91
CA ASP A 399 3.45 -11.67 23.18
C ASP A 399 2.64 -10.38 23.34
N LYS A 400 3.15 -9.26 22.84
CA LYS A 400 2.49 -7.96 22.82
C LYS A 400 1.19 -8.03 22.00
N SER A 401 1.26 -8.54 20.77
CA SER A 401 0.13 -8.64 19.86
C SER A 401 -0.91 -9.66 20.34
N ILE A 402 -0.47 -10.82 20.85
CA ILE A 402 -1.36 -11.82 21.43
C ILE A 402 -2.15 -11.21 22.60
N LYS A 403 -1.48 -10.57 23.55
CA LYS A 403 -2.14 -9.91 24.70
C LYS A 403 -3.12 -8.82 24.28
N LEU A 404 -2.75 -8.01 23.28
CA LEU A 404 -3.62 -6.99 22.71
C LEU A 404 -4.93 -7.61 22.20
N PHE A 405 -4.84 -8.58 21.31
CA PHE A 405 -6.01 -9.15 20.66
C PHE A 405 -6.87 -9.99 21.61
N GLU A 406 -6.27 -10.71 22.55
CA GLU A 406 -7.00 -11.47 23.57
C GLU A 406 -7.71 -10.54 24.55
N ARG A 407 -7.09 -9.40 24.96
CA ARG A 407 -7.70 -8.39 25.84
C ARG A 407 -9.05 -7.90 25.32
N PHE A 408 -9.16 -7.75 24.01
CA PHE A 408 -10.37 -7.27 23.34
C PHE A 408 -11.19 -8.36 22.66
N SER A 409 -10.82 -9.61 22.83
CA SER A 409 -11.49 -10.77 22.21
C SER A 409 -11.60 -10.68 20.69
N VAL A 410 -10.62 -10.04 20.03
CA VAL A 410 -10.56 -9.89 18.57
C VAL A 410 -10.01 -11.15 17.92
N PHE A 411 -8.89 -11.66 18.43
CA PHE A 411 -8.28 -12.92 18.06
C PHE A 411 -7.83 -13.69 19.29
N THR A 412 -7.89 -15.01 19.21
CA THR A 412 -7.18 -15.91 20.11
C THR A 412 -5.75 -16.13 19.61
N LYS A 413 -4.87 -16.61 20.49
CA LYS A 413 -3.50 -17.00 20.12
C LYS A 413 -3.49 -18.01 18.97
N ALA A 414 -4.37 -19.02 19.00
CA ALA A 414 -4.46 -20.04 17.96
C ALA A 414 -4.87 -19.45 16.60
N GLU A 415 -5.80 -18.47 16.59
CA GLU A 415 -6.18 -17.75 15.36
C GLU A 415 -5.02 -16.95 14.78
N LEU A 416 -4.19 -16.32 15.62
CA LEU A 416 -3.02 -15.54 15.18
C LEU A 416 -1.90 -16.44 14.63
N GLU A 417 -1.57 -17.54 15.32
CA GLU A 417 -0.57 -18.50 14.88
C GLU A 417 -0.95 -19.13 13.53
N SER A 418 -2.21 -19.54 13.37
CA SER A 418 -2.71 -20.06 12.08
C SER A 418 -2.61 -19.03 10.95
N ARG A 419 -2.88 -17.75 11.23
CA ARG A 419 -2.77 -16.68 10.23
C ARG A 419 -1.33 -16.44 9.81
N ALA A 420 -0.38 -16.48 10.74
CA ALA A 420 1.05 -16.37 10.43
C ALA A 420 1.51 -17.51 9.50
N GLU A 421 1.12 -18.76 9.81
CA GLU A 421 1.43 -19.91 8.93
C GLU A 421 0.85 -19.75 7.53
N ILE A 422 -0.42 -19.32 7.41
CA ILE A 422 -1.08 -19.08 6.13
C ILE A 422 -0.37 -17.95 5.34
N GLN A 423 0.10 -16.91 6.01
CA GLN A 423 0.82 -15.82 5.35
C GLN A 423 2.18 -16.28 4.82
N TYR A 424 2.95 -17.06 5.57
CA TYR A 424 4.20 -17.65 5.09
C TYR A 424 3.97 -18.56 3.87
N GLU A 425 2.94 -19.42 3.96
CA GLU A 425 2.57 -20.30 2.84
C GLU A 425 2.14 -19.49 1.61
N ALA A 426 1.36 -18.44 1.79
CA ALA A 426 0.90 -17.56 0.70
C ALA A 426 2.09 -16.85 0.02
N TYR A 427 3.04 -16.34 0.81
CA TYR A 427 4.27 -15.73 0.29
C TYR A 427 5.08 -16.72 -0.55
N ALA A 428 5.37 -17.90 0.01
CA ALA A 428 6.13 -18.94 -0.67
C ALA A 428 5.47 -19.36 -1.99
N LYS A 429 4.15 -19.54 -2.00
CA LYS A 429 3.38 -19.89 -3.20
C LYS A 429 3.41 -18.78 -4.26
N ALA A 430 3.27 -17.53 -3.85
CA ALA A 430 3.30 -16.39 -4.77
C ALA A 430 4.65 -16.29 -5.48
N ILE A 431 5.75 -16.28 -4.71
CA ILE A 431 7.09 -16.19 -5.29
C ILE A 431 7.42 -17.43 -6.12
N ASN A 432 7.01 -18.63 -5.72
CA ASN A 432 7.18 -19.84 -6.53
C ASN A 432 6.48 -19.73 -7.90
N ILE A 433 5.24 -19.20 -7.93
CA ILE A 433 4.51 -18.99 -9.20
C ILE A 433 5.25 -17.98 -10.08
N GLU A 434 5.75 -16.90 -9.52
CA GLU A 434 6.52 -15.88 -10.25
C GLU A 434 7.82 -16.48 -10.81
N ALA A 435 8.61 -17.17 -9.98
CA ALA A 435 9.85 -17.80 -10.39
C ALA A 435 9.63 -18.84 -11.51
N ARG A 436 8.63 -19.72 -11.34
CA ARG A 436 8.26 -20.73 -12.36
C ARG A 436 7.79 -20.07 -13.66
N THR A 437 7.08 -18.95 -13.58
CA THR A 437 6.66 -18.18 -14.76
C THR A 437 7.87 -17.58 -15.47
N MET A 438 8.82 -16.99 -14.75
CA MET A 438 10.07 -16.48 -15.34
C MET A 438 10.86 -17.59 -16.03
N ILE A 439 11.00 -18.76 -15.40
CA ILE A 439 11.67 -19.93 -15.97
C ILE A 439 10.98 -20.37 -17.28
N ASP A 440 9.65 -20.47 -17.30
CA ASP A 440 8.89 -20.85 -18.50
C ASP A 440 9.07 -19.84 -19.64
N MET A 441 8.95 -18.54 -19.34
CA MET A 441 9.11 -17.46 -20.31
C MET A 441 10.54 -17.40 -20.87
N ALA A 442 11.55 -17.47 -20.00
CA ALA A 442 12.94 -17.44 -20.41
C ALA A 442 13.31 -18.66 -21.28
N SER A 443 12.87 -19.85 -20.88
CA SER A 443 13.20 -21.09 -21.58
C SER A 443 12.49 -21.23 -22.92
N LYS A 444 11.19 -20.82 -23.01
CA LYS A 444 10.35 -21.11 -24.16
C LYS A 444 10.10 -19.93 -25.09
N GLN A 445 10.35 -18.71 -24.63
CA GLN A 445 10.08 -17.49 -25.40
C GLN A 445 11.37 -16.72 -25.66
N PHE A 446 12.07 -16.25 -24.61
CA PHE A 446 13.24 -15.38 -24.75
C PHE A 446 14.45 -16.08 -25.38
N LEU A 447 14.95 -17.16 -24.80
CA LEU A 447 16.12 -17.86 -25.36
C LEU A 447 15.90 -18.32 -26.80
N PRO A 448 14.76 -18.92 -27.18
CA PRO A 448 14.50 -19.23 -28.60
C PRO A 448 14.47 -18.03 -29.52
N ALA A 449 13.91 -16.88 -29.06
CA ALA A 449 13.91 -15.64 -29.83
C ALA A 449 15.34 -15.10 -30.02
N PHE A 450 16.15 -15.09 -28.97
CA PHE A 450 17.56 -14.64 -29.04
C PHE A 450 18.42 -15.52 -29.93
N ILE A 451 18.24 -16.85 -29.89
CA ILE A 451 18.94 -17.79 -30.78
C ILE A 451 18.58 -17.50 -32.26
N LYS A 452 17.31 -17.21 -32.56
CA LYS A 452 16.91 -16.85 -33.92
C LYS A 452 17.50 -15.51 -34.35
N TYR A 453 17.49 -14.52 -33.44
CA TYR A 453 18.03 -13.20 -33.73
C TYR A 453 19.56 -13.21 -33.92
N THR A 454 20.31 -13.96 -33.12
CA THR A 454 21.75 -14.13 -33.30
C THR A 454 22.09 -14.78 -34.64
N LYS A 455 21.25 -15.72 -35.12
CA LYS A 455 21.40 -16.27 -36.48
C LYS A 455 21.22 -15.19 -37.53
N THR A 456 20.20 -14.36 -37.43
CA THR A 456 19.95 -13.23 -38.35
C THR A 456 21.13 -12.27 -38.40
N LEU A 457 21.69 -11.90 -37.24
CA LEU A 457 22.88 -11.05 -37.14
C LEU A 457 24.11 -11.73 -37.77
N ALA A 458 24.33 -13.02 -37.50
CA ALA A 458 25.47 -13.76 -38.07
C ALA A 458 25.40 -13.85 -39.60
N ASP A 459 24.21 -14.17 -40.17
CA ASP A 459 23.99 -14.20 -41.62
C ASP A 459 24.22 -12.81 -42.22
N THR A 460 23.81 -11.75 -41.56
CA THR A 460 24.02 -10.34 -41.98
C THR A 460 25.52 -10.00 -41.98
N VAL A 461 26.26 -10.36 -40.91
CA VAL A 461 27.73 -10.16 -40.88
C VAL A 461 28.43 -10.82 -42.03
N LEU A 462 28.05 -12.05 -42.37
CA LEU A 462 28.62 -12.80 -43.49
C LEU A 462 28.30 -12.12 -44.84
N ALA A 463 27.05 -11.80 -45.09
CA ALA A 463 26.58 -11.17 -46.33
C ALA A 463 27.24 -9.81 -46.58
N VAL A 464 27.37 -8.95 -45.53
CA VAL A 464 28.02 -7.64 -45.64
C VAL A 464 29.52 -7.78 -45.98
N LYS A 465 30.21 -8.74 -45.34
CA LYS A 465 31.62 -9.03 -45.65
C LYS A 465 31.82 -9.57 -47.07
N GLU A 466 30.96 -10.47 -47.55
CA GLU A 466 31.01 -10.99 -48.92
C GLU A 466 30.77 -9.88 -49.96
N ALA A 467 29.96 -8.87 -49.63
CA ALA A 467 29.75 -7.69 -50.46
C ALA A 467 30.95 -6.71 -50.48
N GLY A 468 32.04 -7.02 -49.74
CA GLY A 468 33.24 -6.20 -49.66
C GLY A 468 33.10 -4.94 -48.80
N VAL A 469 32.11 -4.90 -47.90
CA VAL A 469 31.83 -3.79 -46.99
C VAL A 469 32.26 -4.17 -45.56
N ASP A 470 32.66 -3.16 -44.77
CA ASP A 470 32.99 -3.38 -43.36
C ASP A 470 31.71 -3.72 -42.55
N ALA A 471 31.77 -4.80 -41.79
CA ALA A 471 30.68 -5.30 -40.96
C ALA A 471 30.95 -5.06 -39.45
N ALA A 472 31.64 -4.00 -39.07
CA ALA A 472 32.03 -3.73 -37.68
C ALA A 472 30.81 -3.61 -36.78
N VAL A 473 29.81 -2.79 -37.15
CA VAL A 473 28.58 -2.57 -36.36
C VAL A 473 27.77 -3.86 -36.16
N GLN A 474 27.57 -4.64 -37.23
CA GLN A 474 26.83 -5.91 -37.17
C GLN A 474 27.58 -6.95 -36.33
N THR A 475 28.91 -6.95 -36.38
CA THR A 475 29.74 -7.84 -35.57
C THR A 475 29.70 -7.48 -34.09
N GLU A 476 29.65 -6.18 -33.76
CA GLU A 476 29.51 -5.69 -32.39
C GLU A 476 28.14 -6.08 -31.82
N ALA A 477 27.07 -5.82 -32.55
CA ALA A 477 25.72 -6.22 -32.16
C ALA A 477 25.60 -7.74 -31.93
N LEU A 478 26.18 -8.57 -32.81
CA LEU A 478 26.19 -10.01 -32.66
C LEU A 478 26.93 -10.43 -31.37
N LYS A 479 28.06 -9.81 -31.04
CA LYS A 479 28.84 -10.11 -29.84
C LYS A 479 28.06 -9.73 -28.58
N GLU A 480 27.47 -8.55 -28.58
CA GLU A 480 26.69 -8.04 -27.42
C GLU A 480 25.49 -8.93 -27.13
N VAL A 481 24.65 -9.21 -28.14
CA VAL A 481 23.49 -10.10 -27.99
C VAL A 481 23.91 -11.50 -27.54
N SER A 482 25.02 -12.05 -28.09
CA SER A 482 25.51 -13.36 -27.68
C SER A 482 26.02 -13.40 -26.23
N ALA A 483 26.65 -12.32 -25.77
CA ALA A 483 27.14 -12.22 -24.38
C ALA A 483 25.96 -12.15 -23.41
N LEU A 484 25.00 -11.26 -23.66
CA LEU A 484 23.79 -11.13 -22.81
C LEU A 484 22.92 -12.40 -22.82
N MET A 485 22.85 -13.10 -23.96
CA MET A 485 22.17 -14.40 -24.03
C MET A 485 22.88 -15.47 -23.16
N ALA A 486 24.21 -15.46 -23.10
CA ALA A 486 24.95 -16.35 -22.21
C ALA A 486 24.73 -16.00 -20.73
N GLU A 487 24.71 -14.71 -20.38
CA GLU A 487 24.36 -14.25 -19.04
C GLU A 487 22.90 -14.66 -18.66
N THR A 488 21.97 -14.48 -19.58
CA THR A 488 20.58 -14.92 -19.40
C THR A 488 20.48 -16.41 -19.10
N LYS A 489 21.21 -17.23 -19.87
CA LYS A 489 21.21 -18.69 -19.67
C LYS A 489 21.83 -19.09 -18.32
N ALA A 490 22.93 -18.45 -17.93
CA ALA A 490 23.57 -18.71 -16.64
C ALA A 490 22.64 -18.32 -15.46
N ALA A 491 22.00 -17.14 -15.53
CA ALA A 491 21.05 -16.69 -14.52
C ALA A 491 19.81 -17.59 -14.44
N LEU A 492 19.31 -18.06 -15.59
CA LEU A 492 18.20 -19.02 -15.65
C LEU A 492 18.54 -20.33 -14.93
N ASP A 493 19.76 -20.86 -15.15
CA ASP A 493 20.18 -22.11 -14.51
C ASP A 493 20.25 -21.94 -12.97
N VAL A 494 20.70 -20.79 -12.49
CA VAL A 494 20.69 -20.45 -11.06
C VAL A 494 19.25 -20.40 -10.54
N LEU A 495 18.35 -19.68 -11.23
CA LEU A 495 16.96 -19.56 -10.80
C LEU A 495 16.26 -20.92 -10.74
N VAL A 496 16.45 -21.79 -11.73
CA VAL A 496 15.92 -23.17 -11.72
C VAL A 496 16.38 -23.90 -10.46
N LYS A 497 17.70 -23.88 -10.21
CA LYS A 497 18.32 -24.59 -9.08
C LYS A 497 17.74 -24.09 -7.74
N VAL A 498 17.77 -22.78 -7.48
CA VAL A 498 17.32 -22.23 -6.19
C VAL A 498 15.81 -22.39 -6.00
N THR A 499 15.02 -22.35 -7.08
CA THR A 499 13.57 -22.59 -7.02
C THR A 499 13.25 -24.05 -6.64
N ASP A 500 14.02 -25.02 -7.18
CA ASP A 500 13.87 -26.42 -6.82
C ASP A 500 14.32 -26.69 -5.39
N GLU A 501 15.39 -26.04 -4.93
CA GLU A 501 15.84 -26.09 -3.54
C GLU A 501 14.82 -25.49 -2.59
N ALA A 502 14.18 -24.36 -2.95
CA ALA A 502 13.12 -23.74 -2.16
C ALA A 502 11.90 -24.66 -2.01
N ALA A 503 11.49 -25.33 -3.09
CA ALA A 503 10.36 -26.26 -3.07
C ALA A 503 10.62 -27.50 -2.20
N ALA A 504 11.87 -27.83 -1.90
CA ALA A 504 12.25 -28.94 -1.04
C ALA A 504 12.44 -28.55 0.45
N LYS A 505 12.32 -27.26 0.79
CA LYS A 505 12.40 -26.80 2.19
C LYS A 505 11.14 -27.16 2.96
N GLU A 506 11.27 -27.20 4.29
CA GLU A 506 10.15 -27.32 5.21
C GLU A 506 9.16 -26.15 4.97
N GLU A 507 7.89 -26.47 4.84
CA GLU A 507 6.83 -25.48 4.61
C GLU A 507 6.72 -24.49 5.78
N GLY A 508 6.20 -23.30 5.51
CA GLY A 508 6.05 -22.22 6.48
C GLY A 508 7.20 -21.23 6.48
N GLU A 509 7.64 -20.79 7.65
CA GLU A 509 8.63 -19.72 7.81
C GLU A 509 9.96 -20.01 7.09
N VAL A 510 10.49 -21.23 7.24
CA VAL A 510 11.78 -21.63 6.63
C VAL A 510 11.73 -21.52 5.12
N GLN A 511 10.66 -22.03 4.51
CA GLN A 511 10.49 -22.00 3.07
C GLN A 511 10.28 -20.57 2.56
N ALA A 512 9.43 -19.79 3.22
CA ALA A 512 9.15 -18.40 2.84
C ALA A 512 10.42 -17.53 2.90
N ASN A 513 11.21 -17.66 3.97
CA ASN A 513 12.49 -16.95 4.09
C ASN A 513 13.48 -17.35 2.98
N PHE A 514 13.55 -18.61 2.60
CA PHE A 514 14.42 -19.05 1.50
C PHE A 514 13.95 -18.49 0.14
N TYR A 515 12.64 -18.44 -0.11
CA TYR A 515 12.11 -17.76 -1.30
C TYR A 515 12.52 -16.30 -1.32
N HIS A 516 12.44 -15.60 -0.19
CA HIS A 516 12.81 -14.19 -0.08
C HIS A 516 14.31 -13.97 -0.28
N SER A 517 15.17 -14.73 0.43
CA SER A 517 16.61 -14.49 0.47
C SER A 517 17.37 -15.00 -0.77
N ASP A 518 16.89 -16.05 -1.42
CA ASP A 518 17.62 -16.75 -2.49
C ASP A 518 16.89 -16.70 -3.83
N VAL A 519 15.59 -16.93 -3.86
CA VAL A 519 14.84 -17.00 -5.12
C VAL A 519 14.58 -15.60 -5.69
N VAL A 520 14.14 -14.64 -4.87
CA VAL A 520 13.86 -13.26 -5.34
C VAL A 520 15.11 -12.61 -5.95
N PRO A 521 16.32 -12.65 -5.32
CA PRO A 521 17.52 -12.13 -5.95
C PRO A 521 17.89 -12.84 -7.25
N ALA A 522 17.65 -14.15 -7.35
CA ALA A 522 17.90 -14.90 -8.58
C ALA A 522 16.92 -14.52 -9.71
N MET A 523 15.66 -14.18 -9.37
CA MET A 523 14.70 -13.61 -10.32
C MET A 523 15.18 -12.26 -10.88
N GLU A 524 15.66 -11.38 -10.01
CA GLU A 524 16.23 -10.09 -10.43
C GLU A 524 17.48 -10.26 -11.30
N ALA A 525 18.34 -11.20 -10.96
CA ALA A 525 19.54 -11.53 -11.74
C ALA A 525 19.18 -12.05 -13.14
N LEU A 526 18.09 -12.81 -13.30
CA LEU A 526 17.62 -13.25 -14.62
C LEU A 526 16.95 -12.09 -15.40
N ARG A 527 16.20 -11.23 -14.73
CA ARG A 527 15.55 -10.09 -15.36
C ARG A 527 16.55 -9.13 -16.00
N ALA A 528 17.64 -8.82 -15.32
CA ALA A 528 18.59 -7.79 -15.72
C ALA A 528 19.17 -7.96 -17.16
N PRO A 529 19.71 -9.11 -17.58
CA PRO A 529 20.20 -9.30 -18.94
C PRO A 529 19.07 -9.37 -19.98
N VAL A 530 17.87 -9.86 -19.62
CA VAL A 530 16.72 -9.90 -20.53
C VAL A 530 16.21 -8.49 -20.82
N ASP A 531 16.06 -7.63 -19.81
CA ASP A 531 15.63 -6.24 -19.99
C ASP A 531 16.67 -5.44 -20.82
N LYS A 532 17.96 -5.73 -20.70
CA LYS A 532 18.99 -5.15 -21.61
C LYS A 532 18.81 -5.64 -23.05
N LEU A 533 18.53 -6.92 -23.25
CA LEU A 533 18.28 -7.49 -24.58
C LEU A 533 17.05 -6.86 -25.25
N GLU A 534 16.03 -6.50 -24.49
CA GLU A 534 14.85 -5.78 -25.02
C GLU A 534 15.21 -4.46 -25.70
N MET A 535 16.27 -3.79 -25.23
CA MET A 535 16.72 -2.50 -25.80
C MET A 535 17.51 -2.62 -27.11
N ILE A 536 17.99 -3.81 -27.44
CA ILE A 536 18.89 -4.02 -28.59
C ILE A 536 18.39 -5.05 -29.61
N VAL A 537 17.45 -5.92 -29.19
CA VAL A 537 16.83 -6.89 -30.10
C VAL A 537 15.77 -6.20 -30.94
N ASP A 538 15.69 -6.56 -32.21
CA ASP A 538 14.68 -6.09 -33.13
C ASP A 538 13.26 -6.28 -32.55
N LYS A 539 12.43 -5.23 -32.63
CA LYS A 539 11.08 -5.26 -32.06
C LYS A 539 10.22 -6.40 -32.67
N GLU A 540 10.41 -6.72 -33.95
CA GLU A 540 9.67 -7.82 -34.58
C GLU A 540 10.14 -9.20 -34.11
N ALA A 541 11.38 -9.29 -33.63
CA ALA A 541 11.93 -10.51 -33.03
C ALA A 541 11.63 -10.64 -31.52
N TRP A 542 11.20 -9.54 -30.88
CA TRP A 542 10.85 -9.55 -29.45
C TRP A 542 9.55 -10.33 -29.22
N PRO A 543 9.50 -11.33 -28.30
CA PRO A 543 8.43 -12.32 -28.29
C PRO A 543 7.13 -11.88 -27.58
N MET A 544 7.05 -10.66 -27.10
CA MET A 544 5.89 -10.19 -26.34
C MET A 544 5.74 -8.64 -26.36
N PRO A 545 4.56 -8.09 -25.99
CA PRO A 545 4.38 -6.66 -25.84
C PRO A 545 5.34 -6.05 -24.80
N SER A 546 5.98 -4.93 -25.15
CA SER A 546 6.81 -4.13 -24.26
C SER A 546 5.98 -3.25 -23.32
N TYR A 547 6.63 -2.57 -22.37
CA TYR A 547 5.95 -1.56 -21.53
C TYR A 547 5.31 -0.45 -22.36
N GLY A 548 6.02 0.02 -23.42
CA GLY A 548 5.46 1.01 -24.33
C GLY A 548 4.18 0.56 -25.02
N ASP A 549 4.05 -0.72 -25.31
CA ASP A 549 2.85 -1.30 -25.90
C ASP A 549 1.68 -1.46 -24.90
N LEU A 550 1.97 -1.53 -23.60
CA LEU A 550 0.99 -1.80 -22.55
C LEU A 550 0.44 -0.53 -21.88
N ILE A 551 1.31 0.46 -21.60
CA ILE A 551 0.93 1.59 -20.74
C ILE A 551 0.71 2.90 -21.50
N PHE A 552 0.93 2.94 -22.82
CA PHE A 552 0.75 4.14 -23.65
C PHE A 552 -0.35 4.02 -24.71
N GLU A 553 -1.10 2.92 -24.78
CA GLU A 553 -2.24 2.74 -25.71
C GLU A 553 -3.57 3.35 -25.24
#